data_234f49e8db808c9d082b0e402c9d8ae6
#
_entry.id   234f49e8db808c9d082b0e402c9d8ae6
#
_cell.length_a   1.000
_cell.length_b   1.000
_cell.length_c   1.000
_cell.angle_alpha   90.00
_cell.angle_beta   90.00
_cell.angle_gamma   90.00
#
_symmetry.space_group_name_H-M   'P 1'
#
loop_
_entity.id
_entity.type
_entity.pdbx_description
1 polymer ?
#
loop_
_entity_poly.entity_id
_entity_poly.type
_entity_poly.pdbx_seq_one_letter_code
_entity_poly.pdbx_strand_id
1 'polypeptide(L)'
;MILPRWYAWVLPAYLAALLALDTRASLHEQLALGVLTFLVLAAALLPLAPIVRAQAIGVVLFATVGEVTGSLVWGVYHYRLHNLPLFIPPAHGLVFLSGVALVRSLRPRAVVWAAAIGATAWGIAGLTVLPRLDVAGALGVPLLLVFLWRSPSRATYAGVFLVVAAVELYGTSIGTWRWATTLPGLGIPDGNPPSGVASGYVWFDVMALLVAPWLVYVAGGTVKPKLSAFSGALRSSIRRREPIGTMSASGASSRASVT
;
A
#
# COMPACT_ATOMS: atom_id res chain seq x y z
N MET A 1 14.16 13.84 -11.71
CA MET A 1 15.12 12.77 -11.42
C MET A 1 14.39 11.49 -11.09
N ILE A 2 14.96 10.33 -11.42
CA ILE A 2 14.33 9.02 -11.24
C ILE A 2 14.60 8.53 -9.81
N LEU A 3 13.61 7.93 -9.13
CA LEU A 3 13.77 7.34 -7.78
C LEU A 3 14.97 6.37 -7.74
N PRO A 4 15.94 6.54 -6.82
CA PRO A 4 17.12 5.68 -6.73
C PRO A 4 16.77 4.25 -6.34
N ARG A 5 17.40 3.25 -6.98
CA ARG A 5 17.17 1.83 -6.66
C ARG A 5 17.61 1.45 -5.24
N TRP A 6 18.67 2.09 -4.73
CA TRP A 6 19.19 1.79 -3.39
C TRP A 6 18.20 2.14 -2.26
N TYR A 7 17.16 2.97 -2.50
CA TYR A 7 16.09 3.21 -1.54
C TYR A 7 15.37 1.92 -1.14
N ALA A 8 15.34 0.90 -2.03
CA ALA A 8 14.77 -0.41 -1.73
C ALA A 8 15.41 -1.12 -0.53
N TRP A 9 16.63 -0.75 -0.17
CA TRP A 9 17.41 -1.43 0.87
C TRP A 9 17.73 -0.51 2.04
N VAL A 10 18.15 0.72 1.76
CA VAL A 10 18.58 1.67 2.79
C VAL A 10 17.41 2.18 3.63
N LEU A 11 16.27 2.48 2.99
CA LEU A 11 15.11 2.98 3.74
C LEU A 11 14.48 1.91 4.65
N PRO A 12 14.26 0.65 4.22
CA PRO A 12 13.83 -0.40 5.14
C PRO A 12 14.84 -0.68 6.26
N ALA A 13 16.14 -0.64 5.97
CA ALA A 13 17.17 -0.77 7.01
C ALA A 13 17.08 0.36 8.04
N TYR A 14 16.89 1.61 7.59
CA TYR A 14 16.64 2.75 8.47
C TYR A 14 15.38 2.53 9.33
N LEU A 15 14.28 2.10 8.71
CA LEU A 15 13.03 1.84 9.44
C LEU A 15 13.20 0.74 10.48
N ALA A 16 13.92 -0.33 10.16
CA ALA A 16 14.21 -1.39 11.13
C ALA A 16 15.06 -0.88 12.30
N ALA A 17 16.10 -0.07 12.03
CA ALA A 17 16.90 0.56 13.08
C ALA A 17 16.09 1.53 13.94
N LEU A 18 15.23 2.34 13.31
CA LEU A 18 14.32 3.26 14.00
C LEU A 18 13.41 2.52 14.99
N LEU A 19 12.75 1.43 14.54
CA LEU A 19 11.87 0.64 15.39
C LEU A 19 12.63 -0.06 16.51
N ALA A 20 13.84 -0.56 16.25
CA ALA A 20 14.71 -1.14 17.29
C ALA A 20 15.09 -0.11 18.36
N LEU A 21 15.43 1.11 17.96
CA LEU A 21 15.73 2.21 18.90
C LEU A 21 14.48 2.60 19.71
N ASP A 22 13.31 2.66 19.09
CA ASP A 22 12.07 3.01 19.77
C ASP A 22 11.73 2.05 20.91
N THR A 23 12.12 0.76 20.84
CA THR A 23 11.82 -0.22 21.91
C THR A 23 12.32 0.18 23.30
N ARG A 24 13.34 1.04 23.35
CA ARG A 24 13.98 1.50 24.60
C ARG A 24 13.86 3.02 24.80
N ALA A 25 13.34 3.73 23.80
CA ALA A 25 13.27 5.18 23.82
C ALA A 25 12.28 5.69 24.88
N SER A 26 12.65 6.72 25.62
CA SER A 26 11.76 7.59 26.38
C SER A 26 10.91 8.45 25.41
N LEU A 27 9.91 9.15 25.94
CA LEU A 27 9.09 10.05 25.12
C LEU A 27 9.93 11.14 24.41
N HIS A 28 10.94 11.71 25.08
CA HIS A 28 11.79 12.71 24.49
C HIS A 28 12.67 12.15 23.37
N GLU A 29 13.23 10.95 23.58
CA GLU A 29 13.99 10.25 22.53
C GLU A 29 13.11 9.86 21.35
N GLN A 30 11.85 9.42 21.61
CA GLN A 30 10.87 9.14 20.58
C GLN A 30 10.53 10.38 19.75
N LEU A 31 10.42 11.57 20.39
CA LEU A 31 10.24 12.83 19.67
C LEU A 31 11.46 13.17 18.81
N ALA A 32 12.68 12.98 19.34
CA ALA A 32 13.92 13.17 18.57
C ALA A 32 14.00 12.23 17.36
N LEU A 33 13.64 10.95 17.52
CA LEU A 33 13.50 9.99 16.42
C LEU A 33 12.46 10.48 15.38
N GLY A 34 11.38 11.09 15.83
CA GLY A 34 10.39 11.71 14.96
C GLY A 34 10.97 12.83 14.10
N VAL A 35 11.64 13.79 14.71
CA VAL A 35 12.30 14.90 13.99
C VAL A 35 13.33 14.34 12.99
N LEU A 36 14.16 13.38 13.42
CA LEU A 36 15.13 12.73 12.54
C LEU A 36 14.45 12.09 11.34
N THR A 37 13.33 11.39 11.55
CA THR A 37 12.61 10.71 10.46
C THR A 37 12.00 11.70 9.47
N PHE A 38 11.51 12.86 9.93
CA PHE A 38 11.10 13.95 9.03
C PHE A 38 12.26 14.49 8.20
N LEU A 39 13.44 14.66 8.81
CA LEU A 39 14.64 15.10 8.08
C LEU A 39 15.10 14.07 7.05
N VAL A 40 15.08 12.78 7.40
CA VAL A 40 15.39 11.69 6.46
C VAL A 40 14.39 11.66 5.30
N LEU A 41 13.08 11.79 5.57
CA LEU A 41 12.08 11.87 4.51
C LEU A 41 12.31 13.10 3.64
N ALA A 42 12.53 14.28 4.22
CA ALA A 42 12.81 15.50 3.46
C ALA A 42 14.02 15.30 2.54
N ALA A 43 15.13 14.78 3.07
CA ALA A 43 16.33 14.47 2.29
C ALA A 43 16.05 13.47 1.17
N ALA A 44 15.28 12.42 1.46
CA ALA A 44 14.89 11.42 0.45
C ALA A 44 14.02 12.02 -0.67
N LEU A 45 13.21 13.02 -0.37
CA LEU A 45 12.34 13.68 -1.35
C LEU A 45 13.08 14.68 -2.24
N LEU A 46 14.14 15.35 -1.74
CA LEU A 46 14.85 16.42 -2.47
C LEU A 46 15.22 16.06 -3.93
N PRO A 47 15.79 14.88 -4.23
CA PRO A 47 16.22 14.53 -5.59
C PRO A 47 15.07 14.06 -6.50
N LEU A 48 13.82 13.92 -6.00
CA LEU A 48 12.75 13.26 -6.73
C LEU A 48 11.93 14.24 -7.58
N ALA A 49 11.29 13.72 -8.62
CA ALA A 49 10.36 14.48 -9.43
C ALA A 49 9.15 14.97 -8.61
N PRO A 50 8.56 16.15 -8.93
CA PRO A 50 7.45 16.73 -8.14
C PRO A 50 6.28 15.77 -7.93
N ILE A 51 5.94 14.97 -8.93
CA ILE A 51 4.84 13.99 -8.83
C ILE A 51 5.13 12.90 -7.80
N VAL A 52 6.37 12.40 -7.72
CA VAL A 52 6.76 11.37 -6.73
C VAL A 52 6.79 11.95 -5.33
N ARG A 53 7.26 13.21 -5.19
CA ARG A 53 7.19 13.93 -3.90
C ARG A 53 5.74 14.07 -3.44
N ALA A 54 4.85 14.51 -4.35
CA ALA A 54 3.43 14.68 -4.05
C ALA A 54 2.76 13.35 -3.68
N GLN A 55 3.12 12.24 -4.32
CA GLN A 55 2.64 10.91 -3.96
C GLN A 55 3.08 10.52 -2.55
N ALA A 56 4.37 10.64 -2.22
CA ALA A 56 4.87 10.33 -0.90
C ALA A 56 4.24 11.20 0.19
N ILE A 57 4.08 12.51 -0.06
CA ILE A 57 3.39 13.43 0.86
C ILE A 57 1.92 13.04 1.01
N GLY A 58 1.25 12.68 -0.08
CA GLY A 58 -0.12 12.18 -0.05
C GLY A 58 -0.25 10.93 0.83
N VAL A 59 0.67 9.97 0.71
CA VAL A 59 0.70 8.78 1.59
C VAL A 59 0.85 9.20 3.05
N VAL A 60 1.79 10.11 3.37
CA VAL A 60 1.96 10.62 4.74
C VAL A 60 0.65 11.19 5.29
N LEU A 61 -0.05 12.01 4.51
CA LEU A 61 -1.30 12.64 4.95
C LEU A 61 -2.41 11.61 5.20
N PHE A 62 -2.69 10.73 4.24
CA PHE A 62 -3.75 9.73 4.37
C PHE A 62 -3.44 8.68 5.42
N ALA A 63 -2.19 8.23 5.50
CA ALA A 63 -1.75 7.30 6.53
C ALA A 63 -1.84 7.91 7.92
N THR A 64 -1.47 9.19 8.09
CA THR A 64 -1.62 9.88 9.38
C THR A 64 -3.08 9.92 9.85
N VAL A 65 -4.02 10.16 8.93
CA VAL A 65 -5.46 10.07 9.26
C VAL A 65 -5.83 8.65 9.66
N GLY A 66 -5.34 7.63 8.95
CA GLY A 66 -5.53 6.23 9.28
C GLY A 66 -4.97 5.86 10.66
N GLU A 67 -3.75 6.34 10.97
CA GLU A 67 -3.08 6.13 12.26
C GLU A 67 -3.84 6.76 13.44
N VAL A 68 -4.25 8.02 13.29
CA VAL A 68 -5.06 8.70 14.32
C VAL A 68 -6.38 7.94 14.52
N THR A 69 -7.05 7.56 13.44
CA THR A 69 -8.31 6.84 13.53
C THR A 69 -8.11 5.45 14.14
N GLY A 70 -7.14 4.68 13.67
CA GLY A 70 -6.92 3.30 14.10
C GLY A 70 -6.40 3.20 15.52
N SER A 71 -5.37 3.98 15.90
CA SER A 71 -4.71 3.84 17.19
C SER A 71 -5.31 4.72 18.30
N LEU A 72 -5.70 5.97 17.99
CA LEU A 72 -6.15 6.91 19.03
C LEU A 72 -7.66 6.98 19.17
N VAL A 73 -8.42 6.82 18.09
CA VAL A 73 -9.88 6.96 18.12
C VAL A 73 -10.56 5.60 18.28
N TRP A 74 -10.23 4.64 17.42
CA TRP A 74 -10.86 3.31 17.44
C TRP A 74 -10.18 2.31 18.39
N GLY A 75 -8.84 2.40 18.56
CA GLY A 75 -8.10 1.52 19.46
C GLY A 75 -7.86 0.12 18.90
N VAL A 76 -7.78 -0.05 17.58
CA VAL A 76 -7.47 -1.35 16.95
C VAL A 76 -6.04 -1.80 17.20
N TYR A 77 -5.14 -0.89 17.51
CA TYR A 77 -3.78 -1.15 17.99
C TYR A 77 -3.29 0.00 18.85
N HIS A 78 -2.25 -0.28 19.65
CA HIS A 78 -1.61 0.72 20.52
C HIS A 78 -0.10 0.66 20.37
N TYR A 79 0.52 1.82 20.28
CA TYR A 79 1.95 1.98 20.37
C TYR A 79 2.44 1.80 21.80
N ARG A 80 3.69 1.44 21.97
CA ARG A 80 4.33 1.10 23.25
C ARG A 80 4.11 2.14 24.37
N LEU A 81 4.14 3.43 24.04
CA LEU A 81 3.94 4.53 25.00
C LEU A 81 2.50 5.07 25.02
N HIS A 82 1.53 4.35 24.43
CA HIS A 82 0.12 4.76 24.35
C HIS A 82 -0.09 6.13 23.70
N ASN A 83 0.79 6.54 22.78
CA ASN A 83 0.73 7.75 21.97
C ASN A 83 0.79 7.37 20.50
N LEU A 84 0.66 8.34 19.60
CA LEU A 84 1.08 8.18 18.21
C LEU A 84 2.50 8.72 18.07
N PRO A 85 3.53 7.86 17.87
CA PRO A 85 4.91 8.32 17.77
C PRO A 85 5.11 9.28 16.60
N LEU A 86 5.84 10.38 16.83
CA LEU A 86 6.04 11.41 15.81
C LEU A 86 6.78 10.89 14.56
N PHE A 87 7.52 9.78 14.65
CA PHE A 87 8.20 9.18 13.50
C PHE A 87 7.25 8.41 12.56
N ILE A 88 6.04 8.02 13.00
CA ILE A 88 5.12 7.20 12.21
C ILE A 88 4.66 7.92 10.93
N PRO A 89 4.14 9.17 10.97
CA PRO A 89 3.77 9.87 9.76
C PRO A 89 4.86 9.90 8.67
N PRO A 90 6.09 10.37 8.92
CA PRO A 90 7.13 10.38 7.89
C PRO A 90 7.62 8.98 7.51
N ALA A 91 7.54 7.97 8.40
CA ALA A 91 7.88 6.60 8.08
C ALA A 91 7.00 6.02 6.96
N HIS A 92 5.70 6.37 6.89
CA HIS A 92 4.82 5.95 5.79
C HIS A 92 5.32 6.46 4.42
N GLY A 93 5.83 7.69 4.35
CA GLY A 93 6.47 8.21 3.15
C GLY A 93 7.71 7.41 2.74
N LEU A 94 8.54 7.02 3.73
CA LEU A 94 9.73 6.18 3.49
C LEU A 94 9.33 4.77 3.05
N VAL A 95 8.29 4.17 3.64
CA VAL A 95 7.71 2.88 3.23
C VAL A 95 7.26 2.94 1.77
N PHE A 96 6.51 3.96 1.38
CA PHE A 96 6.07 4.15 -0.01
C PHE A 96 7.25 4.24 -0.97
N LEU A 97 8.24 5.09 -0.67
CA LEU A 97 9.45 5.22 -1.50
C LEU A 97 10.23 3.91 -1.61
N SER A 98 10.32 3.14 -0.51
CA SER A 98 10.95 1.82 -0.48
C SER A 98 10.24 0.83 -1.39
N GLY A 99 8.91 0.78 -1.32
CA GLY A 99 8.09 -0.12 -2.14
C GLY A 99 8.21 0.19 -3.64
N VAL A 100 8.16 1.47 -4.01
CA VAL A 100 8.37 1.90 -5.41
C VAL A 100 9.80 1.59 -5.87
N ALA A 101 10.81 1.78 -5.02
CA ALA A 101 12.21 1.45 -5.33
C ALA A 101 12.43 -0.07 -5.48
N LEU A 102 11.74 -0.88 -4.67
CA LEU A 102 11.79 -2.34 -4.73
C LEU A 102 11.32 -2.85 -6.11
N VAL A 103 10.21 -2.33 -6.61
CA VAL A 103 9.69 -2.65 -7.95
C VAL A 103 10.68 -2.27 -9.06
N ARG A 104 11.43 -1.20 -8.86
CA ARG A 104 12.46 -0.74 -9.83
C ARG A 104 13.75 -1.56 -9.76
N SER A 105 14.00 -2.19 -8.62
CA SER A 105 15.21 -2.99 -8.36
C SER A 105 15.02 -4.45 -8.80
N LEU A 106 13.79 -4.93 -8.76
CA LEU A 106 13.42 -6.30 -9.09
C LEU A 106 12.53 -6.35 -10.34
N ARG A 107 12.21 -7.58 -10.81
CA ARG A 107 11.25 -7.78 -11.90
C ARG A 107 9.83 -7.45 -11.39
N PRO A 108 9.09 -6.48 -11.96
CA PRO A 108 7.76 -6.08 -11.45
C PRO A 108 6.76 -7.23 -11.34
N ARG A 109 6.78 -8.17 -12.30
CA ARG A 109 5.92 -9.36 -12.25
C ARG A 109 6.24 -10.26 -11.06
N ALA A 110 7.51 -10.44 -10.72
CA ALA A 110 7.93 -11.25 -9.57
C ALA A 110 7.47 -10.60 -8.26
N VAL A 111 7.59 -9.26 -8.15
CA VAL A 111 7.11 -8.50 -6.97
C VAL A 111 5.59 -8.67 -6.81
N VAL A 112 4.82 -8.57 -7.90
CA VAL A 112 3.35 -8.76 -7.86
C VAL A 112 2.99 -10.19 -7.42
N TRP A 113 3.65 -11.21 -7.95
CA TRP A 113 3.40 -12.59 -7.54
C TRP A 113 3.83 -12.85 -6.10
N ALA A 114 4.98 -12.32 -5.67
CA ALA A 114 5.43 -12.44 -4.28
C ALA A 114 4.43 -11.81 -3.31
N ALA A 115 3.90 -10.64 -3.65
CA ALA A 115 2.87 -9.98 -2.85
C ALA A 115 1.56 -10.78 -2.80
N ALA A 116 1.09 -11.29 -3.94
CA ALA A 116 -0.14 -12.06 -4.01
C ALA A 116 -0.04 -13.39 -3.22
N ILE A 117 1.05 -14.13 -3.41
CA ILE A 117 1.31 -15.39 -2.70
C ILE A 117 1.50 -15.12 -1.20
N GLY A 118 2.32 -14.12 -0.84
CA GLY A 118 2.59 -13.76 0.55
C GLY A 118 1.35 -13.34 1.30
N ALA A 119 0.52 -12.47 0.72
CA ALA A 119 -0.74 -12.03 1.32
C ALA A 119 -1.72 -13.21 1.50
N THR A 120 -1.87 -14.06 0.49
CA THR A 120 -2.75 -15.23 0.56
C THR A 120 -2.27 -16.22 1.61
N ALA A 121 -0.98 -16.54 1.62
CA ALA A 121 -0.39 -17.44 2.60
C ALA A 121 -0.53 -16.92 4.03
N TRP A 122 -0.31 -15.61 4.24
CA TRP A 122 -0.47 -14.98 5.55
C TRP A 122 -1.93 -15.00 5.99
N GLY A 123 -2.88 -14.66 5.12
CA GLY A 123 -4.31 -14.73 5.43
C GLY A 123 -4.77 -16.14 5.81
N ILE A 124 -4.35 -17.16 5.03
CA ILE A 124 -4.65 -18.57 5.35
C ILE A 124 -4.01 -18.96 6.68
N ALA A 125 -2.74 -18.64 6.90
CA ALA A 125 -2.06 -18.95 8.15
C ALA A 125 -2.73 -18.29 9.36
N GLY A 126 -3.20 -17.04 9.21
CA GLY A 126 -3.96 -16.31 10.23
C GLY A 126 -5.27 -16.98 10.61
N LEU A 127 -5.92 -17.64 9.65
CA LEU A 127 -7.16 -18.36 9.89
C LEU A 127 -6.95 -19.79 10.46
N THR A 128 -5.74 -20.36 10.36
CA THR A 128 -5.54 -21.78 10.59
C THR A 128 -4.45 -22.14 11.60
N VAL A 129 -3.27 -21.53 11.51
CA VAL A 129 -2.08 -22.00 12.25
C VAL A 129 -1.39 -20.94 13.11
N LEU A 130 -1.65 -19.65 12.91
CA LEU A 130 -1.03 -18.62 13.74
C LEU A 130 -1.61 -18.63 15.17
N PRO A 131 -0.83 -18.20 16.19
CA PRO A 131 -1.25 -18.23 17.59
C PRO A 131 -2.53 -17.43 17.89
N ARG A 132 -2.82 -16.41 17.06
CA ARG A 132 -4.04 -15.62 17.15
C ARG A 132 -4.85 -15.80 15.87
N LEU A 133 -6.14 -16.13 16.05
CA LEU A 133 -7.10 -16.20 14.94
C LEU A 133 -7.24 -14.80 14.32
N ASP A 134 -7.07 -14.69 13.01
CA ASP A 134 -7.02 -13.44 12.28
C ASP A 134 -8.12 -13.37 11.20
N VAL A 135 -9.37 -13.26 11.65
CA VAL A 135 -10.52 -13.13 10.75
C VAL A 135 -10.54 -11.74 10.11
N ALA A 136 -10.32 -10.69 10.92
CA ALA A 136 -10.35 -9.32 10.46
C ALA A 136 -9.28 -9.05 9.39
N GLY A 137 -8.04 -9.49 9.64
CA GLY A 137 -6.95 -9.34 8.68
C GLY A 137 -7.20 -10.15 7.40
N ALA A 138 -7.66 -11.38 7.50
CA ALA A 138 -7.93 -12.23 6.34
C ALA A 138 -8.98 -11.62 5.39
N LEU A 139 -9.96 -10.87 5.90
CA LEU A 139 -10.93 -10.15 5.09
C LEU A 139 -10.30 -9.03 4.23
N GLY A 140 -9.13 -8.50 4.64
CA GLY A 140 -8.40 -7.50 3.87
C GLY A 140 -7.66 -8.06 2.65
N VAL A 141 -7.28 -9.34 2.67
CA VAL A 141 -6.48 -9.97 1.62
C VAL A 141 -7.16 -9.94 0.24
N PRO A 142 -8.45 -10.29 0.08
CA PRO A 142 -9.14 -10.21 -1.21
C PRO A 142 -9.11 -8.83 -1.84
N LEU A 143 -9.14 -7.76 -1.03
CA LEU A 143 -9.04 -6.39 -1.52
C LEU A 143 -7.72 -6.14 -2.23
N LEU A 144 -6.58 -6.50 -1.61
CA LEU A 144 -5.27 -6.41 -2.24
C LEU A 144 -5.23 -7.21 -3.54
N LEU A 145 -5.72 -8.45 -3.54
CA LEU A 145 -5.72 -9.31 -4.74
C LEU A 145 -6.48 -8.69 -5.90
N VAL A 146 -7.62 -8.03 -5.64
CA VAL A 146 -8.37 -7.28 -6.68
C VAL A 146 -7.52 -6.15 -7.25
N PHE A 147 -6.82 -5.37 -6.41
CA PHE A 147 -5.96 -4.29 -6.89
C PHE A 147 -4.74 -4.82 -7.65
N LEU A 148 -4.13 -5.92 -7.22
CA LEU A 148 -3.02 -6.57 -7.91
C LEU A 148 -3.44 -7.14 -9.29
N TRP A 149 -4.69 -7.54 -9.42
CA TRP A 149 -5.22 -8.07 -10.69
C TRP A 149 -5.68 -6.96 -11.64
N ARG A 150 -6.41 -5.95 -11.14
CA ARG A 150 -7.14 -4.96 -11.96
C ARG A 150 -6.40 -3.65 -12.19
N SER A 151 -5.53 -3.23 -11.27
CA SER A 151 -4.95 -1.90 -11.32
C SER A 151 -3.75 -1.80 -12.26
N PRO A 152 -3.60 -0.70 -13.01
CA PRO A 152 -2.36 -0.36 -13.71
C PRO A 152 -1.20 -0.11 -12.75
N SER A 153 -1.46 0.34 -11.51
CA SER A 153 -0.46 0.61 -10.46
C SER A 153 -0.13 -0.62 -9.59
N ARG A 154 -0.58 -1.83 -10.00
CA ARG A 154 -0.42 -3.08 -9.24
C ARG A 154 0.99 -3.34 -8.72
N ALA A 155 2.01 -2.98 -9.50
CA ALA A 155 3.40 -3.19 -9.08
C ALA A 155 3.77 -2.29 -7.88
N THR A 156 3.32 -1.02 -7.88
CA THR A 156 3.49 -0.12 -6.72
C THR A 156 2.84 -0.71 -5.48
N TYR A 157 1.58 -1.11 -5.56
CA TYR A 157 0.87 -1.70 -4.42
C TYR A 157 1.55 -2.97 -3.91
N ALA A 158 2.03 -3.83 -4.82
CA ALA A 158 2.78 -5.02 -4.46
C ALA A 158 4.08 -4.71 -3.73
N GLY A 159 4.85 -3.72 -4.22
CA GLY A 159 6.10 -3.31 -3.60
C GLY A 159 5.89 -2.70 -2.22
N VAL A 160 4.89 -1.82 -2.07
CA VAL A 160 4.52 -1.23 -0.77
C VAL A 160 4.03 -2.31 0.19
N PHE A 161 3.14 -3.21 -0.25
CA PHE A 161 2.67 -4.34 0.57
C PHE A 161 3.83 -5.15 1.16
N LEU A 162 4.84 -5.51 0.35
CA LEU A 162 5.97 -6.32 0.84
C LEU A 162 6.80 -5.59 1.89
N VAL A 163 7.01 -4.28 1.71
CA VAL A 163 7.74 -3.47 2.70
C VAL A 163 6.91 -3.30 3.98
N VAL A 164 5.61 -3.01 3.86
CA VAL A 164 4.71 -2.89 5.02
C VAL A 164 4.64 -4.21 5.78
N ALA A 165 4.46 -5.34 5.09
CA ALA A 165 4.41 -6.65 5.73
C ALA A 165 5.68 -6.92 6.56
N ALA A 166 6.86 -6.59 6.02
CA ALA A 166 8.12 -6.72 6.76
C ALA A 166 8.18 -5.80 7.99
N VAL A 167 7.74 -4.53 7.85
CA VAL A 167 7.71 -3.55 8.95
C VAL A 167 6.72 -3.96 10.03
N GLU A 168 5.53 -4.43 9.67
CA GLU A 168 4.50 -4.88 10.60
C GLU A 168 4.94 -6.12 11.39
N LEU A 169 5.45 -7.13 10.69
CA LEU A 169 5.97 -8.34 11.33
C LEU A 169 7.12 -8.01 12.28
N TYR A 170 8.04 -7.15 11.86
CA TYR A 170 9.17 -6.74 12.70
C TYR A 170 8.70 -5.90 13.88
N GLY A 171 7.96 -4.82 13.67
CA GLY A 171 7.54 -3.89 14.72
C GLY A 171 6.69 -4.56 15.81
N THR A 172 5.75 -5.45 15.43
CA THR A 172 4.95 -6.22 16.39
C THR A 172 5.79 -7.28 17.12
N SER A 173 6.77 -7.91 16.45
CA SER A 173 7.64 -8.91 17.07
C SER A 173 8.55 -8.33 18.17
N ILE A 174 9.00 -7.08 17.99
CA ILE A 174 9.83 -6.36 18.98
C ILE A 174 9.02 -5.49 19.94
N GLY A 175 7.68 -5.44 19.79
CA GLY A 175 6.77 -4.76 20.71
C GLY A 175 6.67 -3.25 20.55
N THR A 176 7.01 -2.68 19.39
CA THR A 176 6.84 -1.24 19.10
C THR A 176 5.36 -0.85 19.11
N TRP A 177 4.49 -1.73 18.60
CA TRP A 177 3.03 -1.65 18.75
C TRP A 177 2.43 -3.04 18.88
N ARG A 178 1.18 -3.07 19.33
CA ARG A 178 0.40 -4.29 19.50
C ARG A 178 -1.03 -4.09 19.04
N TRP A 179 -1.53 -5.01 18.24
CA TRP A 179 -2.91 -5.05 17.77
C TRP A 179 -3.83 -5.61 18.85
N ALA A 180 -5.05 -5.12 18.92
CA ALA A 180 -6.10 -5.66 19.78
C ALA A 180 -6.38 -7.13 19.43
N THR A 181 -6.91 -7.91 20.36
CA THR A 181 -7.24 -9.32 20.11
C THR A 181 -8.48 -9.49 19.24
N THR A 182 -9.33 -8.47 19.25
CA THR A 182 -10.55 -8.36 18.44
C THR A 182 -10.74 -6.91 18.02
N LEU A 183 -11.40 -6.67 16.90
CA LEU A 183 -11.79 -5.33 16.51
C LEU A 183 -12.74 -4.73 17.54
N PRO A 184 -12.41 -3.57 18.16
CA PRO A 184 -13.24 -2.95 19.18
C PRO A 184 -14.65 -2.66 18.65
N GLY A 185 -15.65 -3.00 19.45
CA GLY A 185 -17.07 -2.82 19.10
C GLY A 185 -17.66 -3.86 18.16
N LEU A 186 -16.83 -4.66 17.44
CA LEU A 186 -17.28 -5.69 16.51
C LEU A 186 -17.03 -7.11 17.02
N GLY A 187 -16.07 -7.31 17.93
CA GLY A 187 -15.74 -8.63 18.46
C GLY A 187 -15.11 -9.61 17.44
N ILE A 188 -14.74 -9.14 16.25
CA ILE A 188 -14.12 -9.96 15.21
C ILE A 188 -12.66 -10.23 15.59
N PRO A 189 -12.19 -11.49 15.64
CA PRO A 189 -10.81 -11.85 15.97
C PRO A 189 -9.81 -11.18 15.02
N ASP A 190 -8.70 -10.69 15.59
CA ASP A 190 -7.68 -9.92 14.87
C ASP A 190 -6.26 -10.42 15.17
N GLY A 191 -5.39 -10.46 14.18
CA GLY A 191 -4.01 -10.90 14.27
C GLY A 191 -3.08 -9.95 15.03
N ASN A 192 -1.81 -10.32 15.19
CA ASN A 192 -0.78 -9.41 15.67
C ASN A 192 0.57 -9.66 14.97
N PRO A 193 0.82 -9.03 13.81
CA PRO A 193 -0.09 -8.11 13.10
C PRO A 193 -1.16 -8.87 12.31
N PRO A 194 -2.30 -8.20 11.97
CA PRO A 194 -3.31 -8.77 11.09
C PRO A 194 -2.77 -8.93 9.66
N SER A 195 -3.12 -10.02 8.99
CA SER A 195 -2.70 -10.28 7.60
C SER A 195 -3.24 -9.24 6.61
N GLY A 196 -4.35 -8.59 6.94
CA GLY A 196 -4.97 -7.55 6.13
C GLY A 196 -4.38 -6.15 6.31
N VAL A 197 -3.56 -5.90 7.35
CA VAL A 197 -3.03 -4.56 7.60
C VAL A 197 -2.23 -4.03 6.42
N ALA A 198 -1.30 -4.83 5.92
CA ALA A 198 -0.51 -4.44 4.75
C ALA A 198 -1.37 -4.31 3.47
N SER A 199 -2.52 -5.01 3.40
CA SER A 199 -3.50 -4.84 2.33
C SER A 199 -4.27 -3.53 2.45
N GLY A 200 -4.53 -3.07 3.67
CA GLY A 200 -5.18 -1.79 3.95
C GLY A 200 -4.38 -0.58 3.45
N TYR A 201 -3.06 -0.68 3.41
CA TYR A 201 -2.19 0.38 2.89
C TYR A 201 -2.43 0.72 1.41
N VAL A 202 -3.00 -0.21 0.63
CA VAL A 202 -3.40 0.07 -0.76
C VAL A 202 -4.34 1.26 -0.85
N TRP A 203 -5.18 1.51 0.14
CA TRP A 203 -6.04 2.69 0.18
C TRP A 203 -5.26 3.99 0.26
N PHE A 204 -4.23 4.05 1.10
CA PHE A 204 -3.36 5.23 1.21
C PHE A 204 -2.65 5.50 -0.12
N ASP A 205 -2.12 4.44 -0.74
CA ASP A 205 -1.48 4.54 -2.04
C ASP A 205 -2.45 5.01 -3.14
N VAL A 206 -3.65 4.44 -3.21
CA VAL A 206 -4.67 4.82 -4.19
C VAL A 206 -5.03 6.29 -4.02
N MET A 207 -5.32 6.74 -2.80
CA MET A 207 -5.67 8.14 -2.52
C MET A 207 -4.51 9.08 -2.85
N ALA A 208 -3.29 8.71 -2.48
CA ALA A 208 -2.10 9.49 -2.79
C ALA A 208 -1.85 9.62 -4.29
N LEU A 209 -1.99 8.52 -5.04
CA LEU A 209 -1.83 8.53 -6.50
C LEU A 209 -2.91 9.37 -7.20
N LEU A 210 -4.13 9.39 -6.68
CA LEU A 210 -5.23 10.20 -7.21
C LEU A 210 -5.04 11.69 -6.93
N VAL A 211 -4.57 12.05 -5.73
CA VAL A 211 -4.45 13.44 -5.28
C VAL A 211 -3.14 14.09 -5.74
N ALA A 212 -2.07 13.32 -5.95
CA ALA A 212 -0.76 13.86 -6.30
C ALA A 212 -0.74 14.81 -7.52
N PRO A 213 -1.46 14.55 -8.63
CA PRO A 213 -1.51 15.51 -9.75
C PRO A 213 -2.10 16.87 -9.36
N TRP A 214 -3.09 16.88 -8.44
CA TRP A 214 -3.68 18.10 -7.92
C TRP A 214 -2.72 18.85 -7.00
N LEU A 215 -1.99 18.15 -6.14
CA LEU A 215 -0.97 18.75 -5.28
C LEU A 215 0.13 19.43 -6.10
N VAL A 216 0.58 18.78 -7.19
CA VAL A 216 1.56 19.37 -8.10
C VAL A 216 0.99 20.60 -8.81
N TYR A 217 -0.26 20.54 -9.27
CA TYR A 217 -0.92 21.66 -9.96
C TYR A 217 -1.07 22.89 -9.05
N VAL A 218 -1.57 22.70 -7.82
CA VAL A 218 -1.74 23.78 -6.84
C VAL A 218 -0.38 24.38 -6.42
N ALA A 219 0.68 23.58 -6.40
CA ALA A 219 2.04 24.05 -6.14
C ALA A 219 2.71 24.78 -7.33
N GLY A 220 1.94 25.14 -8.37
CA GLY A 220 2.44 25.85 -9.55
C GLY A 220 3.10 24.96 -10.61
N GLY A 221 2.94 23.64 -10.52
CA GLY A 221 3.46 22.72 -11.52
C GLY A 221 2.62 22.66 -12.80
N THR A 222 3.25 22.28 -13.91
CA THR A 222 2.62 22.20 -15.24
C THR A 222 1.75 20.96 -15.46
N VAL A 223 1.70 20.04 -14.51
CA VAL A 223 0.91 18.80 -14.59
C VAL A 223 -0.56 19.13 -14.40
N LYS A 224 -1.31 19.26 -15.51
CA LYS A 224 -2.78 19.42 -15.41
C LYS A 224 -3.43 18.08 -14.99
N PRO A 225 -4.22 18.07 -13.91
CA PRO A 225 -4.96 16.87 -13.51
C PRO A 225 -5.97 16.52 -14.61
N LYS A 226 -5.90 15.30 -15.14
CA LYS A 226 -6.91 14.80 -16.08
C LYS A 226 -8.14 14.36 -15.29
N LEU A 227 -9.20 15.15 -15.30
CA LEU A 227 -10.52 14.76 -14.74
C LEU A 227 -11.05 13.44 -15.33
N SER A 228 -10.56 13.04 -16.53
CA SER A 228 -10.94 11.78 -17.18
C SER A 228 -10.37 10.52 -16.53
N ALA A 229 -9.39 10.61 -15.62
CA ALA A 229 -8.84 9.43 -14.95
C ALA A 229 -9.90 8.75 -14.04
N PHE A 230 -10.80 9.52 -13.44
CA PHE A 230 -11.89 8.98 -12.62
C PHE A 230 -13.00 8.36 -13.46
N SER A 231 -13.36 8.97 -14.61
CA SER A 231 -14.41 8.45 -15.51
C SER A 231 -13.91 7.35 -16.43
N GLY A 232 -12.63 7.34 -16.80
CA GLY A 232 -12.02 6.36 -17.69
C GLY A 232 -11.86 4.99 -17.04
N ALA A 233 -11.50 4.94 -15.76
CA ALA A 233 -11.43 3.68 -15.01
C ALA A 233 -12.81 3.02 -14.85
N LEU A 234 -13.87 3.82 -14.68
CA LEU A 234 -15.25 3.34 -14.60
C LEU A 234 -15.78 2.91 -15.97
N ARG A 235 -15.50 3.66 -17.04
CA ARG A 235 -15.97 3.38 -18.40
C ARG A 235 -15.28 2.18 -19.06
N SER A 236 -14.00 1.94 -18.78
CA SER A 236 -13.28 0.78 -19.33
C SER A 236 -13.73 -0.56 -18.72
N SER A 237 -14.28 -0.55 -17.50
CA SER A 237 -14.86 -1.75 -16.88
C SER A 237 -16.24 -2.08 -17.48
N ILE A 238 -16.96 -1.09 -18.00
CA ILE A 238 -18.32 -1.27 -18.58
C ILE A 238 -18.24 -1.68 -20.05
N ARG A 239 -17.20 -1.21 -20.80
CA ARG A 239 -17.09 -1.45 -22.26
C ARG A 239 -16.55 -2.83 -22.65
N ARG A 240 -16.14 -3.70 -21.72
CA ARG A 240 -15.68 -5.08 -22.02
C ARG A 240 -16.77 -6.14 -21.86
N ARG A 241 -18.04 -5.76 -21.95
CA ARG A 241 -19.16 -6.70 -22.13
C ARG A 241 -19.82 -6.44 -23.47
N GLU A 242 -19.10 -6.59 -24.59
CA GLU A 242 -19.76 -6.84 -25.86
C GLU A 242 -20.10 -8.33 -25.94
N PRO A 243 -21.33 -8.66 -26.35
CA PRO A 243 -21.73 -10.06 -26.48
C PRO A 243 -20.98 -10.70 -27.64
N ILE A 244 -20.57 -11.94 -27.44
CA ILE A 244 -19.97 -12.82 -28.45
C ILE A 244 -20.88 -12.79 -29.67
N GLY A 245 -20.33 -12.31 -30.80
CA GLY A 245 -21.04 -12.16 -32.05
C GLY A 245 -21.72 -13.47 -32.47
N THR A 246 -22.98 -13.38 -32.79
CA THR A 246 -23.76 -14.41 -33.50
C THR A 246 -23.08 -14.70 -34.84
N MET A 247 -22.62 -15.93 -34.99
CA MET A 247 -22.16 -16.45 -36.29
C MET A 247 -23.29 -16.35 -37.29
N SER A 248 -23.19 -15.44 -38.26
CA SER A 248 -24.05 -15.39 -39.43
C SER A 248 -23.65 -16.56 -40.37
N ALA A 249 -24.53 -17.53 -40.46
CA ALA A 249 -24.50 -18.54 -41.53
C ALA A 249 -24.93 -17.90 -42.85
N SER A 250 -23.98 -17.56 -43.73
CA SER A 250 -24.29 -17.22 -45.11
C SER A 250 -24.15 -18.47 -45.97
N GLY A 251 -25.32 -18.83 -46.55
CA GLY A 251 -25.51 -20.03 -47.35
C GLY A 251 -24.70 -20.05 -48.64
N ALA A 252 -24.28 -21.23 -49.00
CA ALA A 252 -23.80 -21.62 -50.30
C ALA A 252 -24.92 -21.56 -51.31
N SER A 253 -24.77 -20.75 -52.36
CA SER A 253 -25.56 -20.85 -53.58
C SER A 253 -24.66 -21.38 -54.69
N SER A 254 -24.86 -22.64 -55.07
CA SER A 254 -24.33 -23.23 -56.28
C SER A 254 -25.01 -22.61 -57.51
N ARG A 255 -24.23 -22.18 -58.48
CA ARG A 255 -24.69 -22.11 -59.87
C ARG A 255 -23.77 -22.93 -60.75
N ALA A 256 -24.29 -24.06 -61.18
CA ALA A 256 -23.83 -24.74 -62.39
C ALA A 256 -24.23 -23.93 -63.60
N SER A 257 -23.36 -23.80 -64.58
CA SER A 257 -23.72 -23.52 -65.99
C SER A 257 -22.91 -24.42 -66.89
N VAL A 258 -23.67 -25.22 -67.58
CA VAL A 258 -23.35 -26.05 -68.74
C VAL A 258 -23.03 -25.14 -69.96
N THR A 259 -21.96 -25.36 -70.63
CA THR A 259 -21.71 -25.70 -72.03
C THR A 259 -20.23 -25.84 -72.26
#